data_0152c18d25e41aa1bb7bfad1997e2d6d
#
_entry.id   0152c18d25e41aa1bb7bfad1997e2d6d
#
_cell.length_a   1.000
_cell.length_b   1.000
_cell.length_c   1.000
_cell.angle_alpha   90.00
_cell.angle_beta   90.00
_cell.angle_gamma   90.00
#
_symmetry.space_group_name_H-M   'P 1'
#
loop_
_entity.id
_entity.type
_entity.pdbx_description
1 polymer ?
#
loop_
_entity_poly.entity_id
_entity_poly.type
_entity_poly.pdbx_seq_one_letter_code
_entity_poly.pdbx_strand_id
1 'polypeptide(L)'
;MWFYDIINVIVAIAVIVAILYLLFRLFVLKQGNERVILLSKRKTSFQLADMNMSSMTLFCDVPFVNKGRQLGTIMDLFPRPLLPEEHFDGVKVDAWAMDIDRPRHDGYFEAIIIKPRKGGTIRVYVTLTGRNGNIREDIKGFPYMDIDIYYQIVGRTDYHIDKQRIRLTAEEVQAAL
;
A
#
# COMPACT_ATOMS: atom_id res chain seq x y z
N MET A 1 -38.45 43.42 34.22
CA MET A 1 -37.32 42.77 34.88
C MET A 1 -37.15 41.34 34.41
N TRP A 2 -38.15 40.44 34.58
CA TRP A 2 -38.04 39.03 34.18
C TRP A 2 -37.67 38.76 32.69
N PHE A 3 -37.98 39.64 31.74
CA PHE A 3 -37.61 39.53 30.33
C PHE A 3 -36.08 39.60 30.10
N TYR A 4 -35.41 40.51 30.77
CA TYR A 4 -33.95 40.61 30.75
C TYR A 4 -33.26 39.42 31.37
N ASP A 5 -33.87 38.85 32.44
CA ASP A 5 -33.33 37.66 33.11
C ASP A 5 -33.39 36.45 32.17
N ILE A 6 -34.50 36.29 31.40
CA ILE A 6 -34.60 35.24 30.40
C ILE A 6 -33.58 35.39 29.30
N ILE A 7 -33.37 36.63 28.79
CA ILE A 7 -32.35 36.88 27.75
C ILE A 7 -30.97 36.51 28.30
N ASN A 8 -30.62 36.93 29.50
CA ASN A 8 -29.33 36.62 30.09
C ASN A 8 -29.11 35.10 30.24
N VAL A 9 -30.15 34.35 30.63
CA VAL A 9 -30.08 32.92 30.72
C VAL A 9 -29.85 32.30 29.33
N ILE A 10 -30.57 32.74 28.31
CA ILE A 10 -30.39 32.26 26.92
C ILE A 10 -28.97 32.56 26.43
N VAL A 11 -28.47 33.75 26.67
CA VAL A 11 -27.10 34.11 26.28
C VAL A 11 -26.08 33.26 27.02
N ALA A 12 -26.25 33.04 28.32
CA ALA A 12 -25.36 32.18 29.11
C ALA A 12 -25.32 30.74 28.55
N ILE A 13 -26.49 30.16 28.23
CA ILE A 13 -26.58 28.85 27.62
C ILE A 13 -25.88 28.82 26.27
N ALA A 14 -26.11 29.82 25.41
CA ALA A 14 -25.46 29.90 24.10
C ALA A 14 -23.93 29.96 24.21
N VAL A 15 -23.41 30.73 25.17
CA VAL A 15 -21.95 30.79 25.44
C VAL A 15 -21.41 29.44 25.92
N ILE A 16 -22.10 28.76 26.84
CA ILE A 16 -21.69 27.44 27.30
C ILE A 16 -21.65 26.43 26.12
N VAL A 17 -22.69 26.42 25.29
CA VAL A 17 -22.76 25.53 24.11
C VAL A 17 -21.62 25.82 23.14
N ALA A 18 -21.32 27.11 22.90
CA ALA A 18 -20.21 27.52 22.05
C ALA A 18 -18.85 27.05 22.59
N ILE A 19 -18.62 27.19 23.91
CA ILE A 19 -17.39 26.69 24.54
C ILE A 19 -17.28 25.17 24.44
N LEU A 20 -18.34 24.43 24.72
CA LEU A 20 -18.38 22.97 24.61
C LEU A 20 -18.11 22.53 23.16
N TYR A 21 -18.72 23.20 22.19
CA TYR A 21 -18.45 22.95 20.77
C TYR A 21 -16.98 23.19 20.41
N LEU A 22 -16.38 24.28 20.88
CA LEU A 22 -14.97 24.60 20.65
C LEU A 22 -14.06 23.52 21.26
N LEU A 23 -14.32 23.13 22.50
CA LEU A 23 -13.55 22.07 23.19
C LEU A 23 -13.67 20.74 22.43
N PHE A 24 -14.87 20.38 21.98
CA PHE A 24 -15.09 19.19 21.14
C PHE A 24 -14.31 19.25 19.83
N ARG A 25 -14.31 20.37 19.14
CA ARG A 25 -13.53 20.59 17.90
C ARG A 25 -12.02 20.43 18.17
N LEU A 26 -11.51 21.01 19.23
CA LEU A 26 -10.10 20.88 19.63
C LEU A 26 -9.75 19.43 19.98
N PHE A 27 -10.64 18.71 20.66
CA PHE A 27 -10.46 17.28 20.95
C PHE A 27 -10.40 16.45 19.68
N VAL A 28 -11.31 16.68 18.73
CA VAL A 28 -11.33 15.96 17.43
C VAL A 28 -10.04 16.23 16.64
N LEU A 29 -9.58 17.49 16.59
CA LEU A 29 -8.32 17.85 15.92
C LEU A 29 -7.10 17.18 16.57
N LYS A 30 -7.09 17.06 17.90
CA LYS A 30 -5.99 16.39 18.64
C LYS A 30 -5.94 14.89 18.38
N GLN A 31 -7.06 14.25 18.09
CA GLN A 31 -7.09 12.82 17.76
C GLN A 31 -6.32 12.50 16.47
N GLY A 32 -6.33 13.41 15.49
CA GLY A 32 -5.69 13.21 14.19
C GLY A 32 -6.34 12.12 13.36
N ASN A 33 -5.69 11.74 12.26
CA ASN A 33 -6.16 10.75 11.30
C ASN A 33 -5.15 9.61 11.16
N GLU A 34 -5.52 8.56 10.45
CA GLU A 34 -4.62 7.54 9.92
C GLU A 34 -3.71 8.16 8.84
N ARG A 35 -2.52 7.59 8.69
CA ARG A 35 -1.59 7.90 7.60
C ARG A 35 -0.76 6.69 7.26
N VAL A 36 -1.31 5.82 6.46
CA VAL A 36 -0.64 4.60 6.01
C VAL A 36 0.18 4.92 4.77
N ILE A 37 1.43 4.47 4.74
CA ILE A 37 2.37 4.72 3.64
C ILE A 37 3.16 3.44 3.38
N LEU A 38 3.23 3.01 2.11
CA LEU A 38 4.21 2.03 1.66
C LEU A 38 5.57 2.71 1.46
N LEU A 39 6.62 2.08 1.98
CA LEU A 39 7.99 2.61 1.93
C LEU A 39 8.74 1.99 0.73
N SER A 40 8.30 2.28 -0.49
CA SER A 40 8.85 1.74 -1.74
C SER A 40 10.37 1.92 -1.87
N LYS A 41 10.91 3.03 -1.35
CA LYS A 41 12.36 3.29 -1.30
C LYS A 41 13.15 2.37 -0.36
N ARG A 42 12.46 1.63 0.52
CA ARG A 42 13.05 0.67 1.47
C ARG A 42 12.73 -0.76 1.09
N LYS A 43 12.28 -0.99 -0.15
CA LYS A 43 12.11 -2.37 -0.63
C LYS A 43 13.44 -3.13 -0.55
N THR A 44 13.38 -4.44 -0.34
CA THR A 44 14.55 -5.30 -0.54
C THR A 44 14.83 -5.46 -2.03
N SER A 45 16.04 -5.89 -2.38
CA SER A 45 16.32 -6.35 -3.75
C SER A 45 15.43 -7.54 -4.07
N PHE A 46 15.08 -7.71 -5.35
CA PHE A 46 14.38 -8.89 -5.80
C PHE A 46 15.24 -10.13 -5.66
N GLN A 47 14.64 -11.20 -5.18
CA GLN A 47 15.27 -12.49 -4.94
C GLN A 47 14.49 -13.59 -5.66
N LEU A 48 15.16 -14.66 -6.02
CA LEU A 48 14.52 -15.83 -6.64
C LEU A 48 13.67 -16.57 -5.60
N ALA A 49 12.39 -16.78 -5.91
CA ALA A 49 11.49 -17.60 -5.12
C ALA A 49 11.40 -19.03 -5.69
N ASP A 50 11.22 -19.11 -7.02
CA ASP A 50 11.11 -20.38 -7.74
C ASP A 50 11.53 -20.19 -9.19
N MET A 51 12.04 -21.26 -9.81
CA MET A 51 12.42 -21.27 -11.21
C MET A 51 12.23 -22.65 -11.80
N ASN A 52 11.59 -22.69 -12.96
CA ASN A 52 11.49 -23.90 -13.78
C ASN A 52 11.92 -23.60 -15.22
N MET A 53 11.74 -24.54 -16.13
CA MET A 53 12.17 -24.38 -17.53
C MET A 53 11.48 -23.21 -18.24
N SER A 54 10.20 -22.98 -17.94
CA SER A 54 9.37 -21.99 -18.67
C SER A 54 9.10 -20.72 -17.89
N SER A 55 9.33 -20.69 -16.58
CA SER A 55 9.02 -19.52 -15.73
C SER A 55 10.01 -19.31 -14.61
N MET A 56 10.08 -18.06 -14.16
CA MET A 56 10.86 -17.61 -13.01
C MET A 56 9.97 -16.72 -12.14
N THR A 57 9.92 -16.99 -10.85
CA THR A 57 9.22 -16.16 -9.88
C THR A 57 10.22 -15.48 -8.96
N LEU A 58 10.15 -14.16 -8.94
CA LEU A 58 10.95 -13.29 -8.07
C LEU A 58 10.06 -12.70 -6.99
N PHE A 59 10.66 -12.32 -5.85
CA PHE A 59 9.96 -11.59 -4.81
C PHE A 59 10.80 -10.47 -4.23
N CYS A 60 10.15 -9.44 -3.72
CA CYS A 60 10.77 -8.44 -2.86
C CYS A 60 9.83 -8.06 -1.71
N ASP A 61 10.41 -7.58 -0.64
CA ASP A 61 9.69 -7.15 0.55
C ASP A 61 9.58 -5.62 0.57
N VAL A 62 8.37 -5.11 0.75
CA VAL A 62 8.05 -3.69 0.78
C VAL A 62 7.47 -3.35 2.15
N PRO A 63 8.21 -2.64 3.01
CA PRO A 63 7.69 -2.23 4.31
C PRO A 63 6.56 -1.20 4.16
N PHE A 64 5.62 -1.22 5.10
CA PHE A 64 4.61 -0.19 5.25
C PHE A 64 4.53 0.29 6.70
N VAL A 65 3.99 1.48 6.92
CA VAL A 65 3.84 2.07 8.25
C VAL A 65 2.63 2.99 8.32
N ASN A 66 1.88 2.93 9.41
CA ASN A 66 0.89 3.92 9.76
C ASN A 66 1.55 5.04 10.60
N LYS A 67 1.86 6.17 9.98
CA LYS A 67 2.40 7.35 10.67
C LYS A 67 1.34 8.16 11.39
N GLY A 68 0.08 7.82 11.22
CA GLY A 68 -1.06 8.49 11.83
C GLY A 68 -1.23 8.17 13.32
N ARG A 69 -2.31 8.73 13.87
CA ARG A 69 -2.72 8.55 15.26
C ARG A 69 -3.96 7.67 15.42
N GLN A 70 -4.60 7.31 14.30
CA GLN A 70 -5.77 6.45 14.24
C GLN A 70 -5.43 5.13 13.55
N LEU A 71 -6.28 4.12 13.74
CA LEU A 71 -6.23 2.88 12.99
C LEU A 71 -6.39 3.18 11.50
N GLY A 72 -5.60 2.52 10.68
CA GLY A 72 -5.75 2.54 9.22
C GLY A 72 -5.76 1.12 8.69
N THR A 73 -6.47 0.89 7.61
CA THR A 73 -6.57 -0.42 6.96
C THR A 73 -6.08 -0.30 5.53
N ILE A 74 -5.19 -1.20 5.12
CA ILE A 74 -4.87 -1.41 3.71
C ILE A 74 -5.83 -2.46 3.17
N MET A 75 -6.48 -2.18 2.04
CA MET A 75 -7.37 -3.10 1.33
C MET A 75 -6.99 -3.15 -0.15
N ASP A 76 -7.43 -4.21 -0.83
CA ASP A 76 -7.37 -4.35 -2.29
C ASP A 76 -6.00 -3.95 -2.88
N LEU A 77 -4.93 -4.41 -2.26
CA LEU A 77 -3.60 -4.15 -2.75
C LEU A 77 -3.28 -5.08 -3.92
N PHE A 78 -2.87 -4.48 -5.05
CA PHE A 78 -2.42 -5.23 -6.20
C PHE A 78 -1.24 -4.55 -6.89
N PRO A 79 -0.19 -5.30 -7.24
CA PRO A 79 0.91 -4.83 -8.06
C PRO A 79 0.53 -4.91 -9.54
N ARG A 80 0.79 -3.85 -10.29
CA ARG A 80 0.61 -3.80 -11.74
C ARG A 80 1.96 -3.70 -12.42
N PRO A 81 2.44 -4.76 -13.09
CA PRO A 81 3.65 -4.72 -13.89
C PRO A 81 3.48 -3.77 -15.08
N LEU A 82 4.52 -3.03 -15.41
CA LEU A 82 4.58 -2.11 -16.53
C LEU A 82 5.80 -2.45 -17.41
N LEU A 83 5.80 -3.67 -17.95
CA LEU A 83 6.82 -4.07 -18.91
C LEU A 83 6.60 -3.30 -20.24
N PRO A 84 7.63 -2.67 -20.81
CA PRO A 84 7.52 -2.01 -22.10
C PRO A 84 7.50 -3.07 -23.24
N GLU A 85 6.36 -3.72 -23.45
CA GLU A 85 6.19 -4.82 -24.41
C GLU A 85 6.56 -4.41 -25.86
N GLU A 86 6.49 -3.12 -26.17
CA GLU A 86 6.92 -2.57 -27.45
C GLU A 86 8.44 -2.72 -27.71
N HIS A 87 9.21 -2.84 -26.63
CA HIS A 87 10.67 -2.97 -26.66
C HIS A 87 11.16 -4.35 -26.24
N PHE A 88 10.35 -5.09 -25.51
CA PHE A 88 10.70 -6.40 -25.00
C PHE A 88 9.45 -7.29 -24.86
N ASP A 89 9.38 -8.31 -25.68
CA ASP A 89 8.23 -9.24 -25.76
C ASP A 89 8.63 -10.71 -25.48
N GLY A 90 9.77 -10.94 -24.81
CA GLY A 90 10.24 -12.30 -24.53
C GLY A 90 9.44 -13.01 -23.45
N VAL A 91 8.81 -12.28 -22.52
CA VAL A 91 8.13 -12.85 -21.36
C VAL A 91 6.74 -12.26 -21.16
N LYS A 92 5.82 -13.08 -20.62
CA LYS A 92 4.58 -12.63 -20.01
C LYS A 92 4.84 -12.40 -18.52
N VAL A 93 4.26 -11.34 -17.96
CA VAL A 93 4.44 -10.98 -16.55
C VAL A 93 3.12 -11.02 -15.80
N ASP A 94 3.12 -11.73 -14.70
CA ASP A 94 2.06 -11.72 -13.70
C ASP A 94 2.63 -11.28 -12.35
N ALA A 95 1.87 -10.52 -11.56
CA ALA A 95 2.32 -10.08 -10.24
C ALA A 95 1.19 -10.14 -9.22
N TRP A 96 1.55 -10.47 -7.99
CA TRP A 96 0.63 -10.51 -6.85
C TRP A 96 1.38 -10.15 -5.56
N ALA A 97 0.64 -9.89 -4.50
CA ALA A 97 1.23 -9.51 -3.23
C ALA A 97 0.49 -10.14 -2.06
N MET A 98 1.20 -10.31 -0.94
CA MET A 98 0.62 -10.82 0.30
C MET A 98 1.22 -10.16 1.54
N ASP A 99 0.52 -10.22 2.66
CA ASP A 99 1.05 -9.91 3.98
C ASP A 99 1.98 -11.04 4.43
N ILE A 100 3.21 -10.71 4.84
CA ILE A 100 4.17 -11.72 5.31
C ILE A 100 3.68 -12.39 6.61
N ASP A 101 3.01 -11.63 7.48
CA ASP A 101 2.52 -12.13 8.76
C ASP A 101 1.31 -13.08 8.59
N ARG A 102 0.60 -12.97 7.46
CA ARG A 102 -0.57 -13.80 7.11
C ARG A 102 -0.52 -14.20 5.63
N PRO A 103 0.39 -15.14 5.28
CA PRO A 103 0.61 -15.51 3.89
C PRO A 103 -0.62 -16.20 3.30
N ARG A 104 -1.00 -15.79 2.09
CA ARG A 104 -2.03 -16.41 1.26
C ARG A 104 -1.46 -16.69 -0.13
N HIS A 105 -1.86 -17.82 -0.69
CA HIS A 105 -1.36 -18.27 -2.00
C HIS A 105 -2.46 -18.33 -3.06
N ASP A 106 -3.63 -17.78 -2.76
CA ASP A 106 -4.79 -17.73 -3.67
C ASP A 106 -4.84 -16.44 -4.53
N GLY A 107 -3.81 -15.60 -4.42
CA GLY A 107 -3.73 -14.32 -5.15
C GLY A 107 -4.62 -13.21 -4.58
N TYR A 108 -5.37 -13.49 -3.52
CA TYR A 108 -6.21 -12.50 -2.85
C TYR A 108 -5.42 -11.77 -1.75
N PHE A 109 -5.48 -10.44 -1.74
CA PHE A 109 -4.90 -9.63 -0.68
C PHE A 109 -5.91 -9.41 0.45
N GLU A 110 -5.65 -10.01 1.61
CA GLU A 110 -6.49 -9.81 2.79
C GLU A 110 -6.26 -8.43 3.41
N ALA A 111 -7.33 -7.78 3.89
CA ALA A 111 -7.23 -6.47 4.53
C ALA A 111 -6.35 -6.51 5.77
N ILE A 112 -5.44 -5.53 5.88
CA ILE A 112 -4.50 -5.40 7.01
C ILE A 112 -4.90 -4.20 7.84
N ILE A 113 -5.30 -4.43 9.10
CA ILE A 113 -5.57 -3.38 10.08
C ILE A 113 -4.28 -2.99 10.78
N ILE A 114 -3.90 -1.72 10.66
CA ILE A 114 -2.61 -1.20 11.14
C ILE A 114 -2.85 -0.22 12.28
N LYS A 115 -2.34 -0.57 13.47
CA LYS A 115 -2.41 0.31 14.65
C LYS A 115 -1.59 1.59 14.43
N PRO A 116 -1.91 2.69 15.15
CA PRO A 116 -1.11 3.90 15.14
C PRO A 116 0.37 3.63 15.40
N ARG A 117 1.25 4.23 14.61
CA ARG A 117 2.72 4.11 14.74
C ARG A 117 3.27 2.69 14.58
N LYS A 118 2.47 1.75 14.07
CA LYS A 118 2.90 0.40 13.73
C LYS A 118 2.99 0.26 12.21
N GLY A 119 3.65 -0.79 11.79
CA GLY A 119 3.80 -1.18 10.37
C GLY A 119 3.98 -2.68 10.27
N GLY A 120 4.24 -3.13 9.08
CA GLY A 120 4.52 -4.51 8.70
C GLY A 120 5.22 -4.54 7.35
N THR A 121 5.18 -5.67 6.70
CA THR A 121 5.84 -5.87 5.41
C THR A 121 4.94 -6.64 4.46
N ILE A 122 4.83 -6.14 3.25
CA ILE A 122 4.14 -6.79 2.14
C ILE A 122 5.20 -7.44 1.27
N ARG A 123 5.00 -8.70 0.88
CA ARG A 123 5.80 -9.39 -0.11
C ARG A 123 5.13 -9.28 -1.46
N VAL A 124 5.86 -8.78 -2.44
CA VAL A 124 5.42 -8.68 -3.84
C VAL A 124 6.13 -9.76 -4.63
N TYR A 125 5.36 -10.58 -5.31
CA TYR A 125 5.83 -11.61 -6.23
C TYR A 125 5.65 -11.15 -7.67
N VAL A 126 6.60 -11.53 -8.51
CA VAL A 126 6.58 -11.29 -9.95
C VAL A 126 6.95 -12.59 -10.64
N THR A 127 6.05 -13.11 -11.43
CA THR A 127 6.27 -14.31 -12.24
C THR A 127 6.50 -13.90 -13.69
N LEU A 128 7.66 -14.25 -14.20
CA LEU A 128 8.07 -14.06 -15.59
C LEU A 128 7.94 -15.41 -16.31
N THR A 129 7.06 -15.52 -17.28
CA THR A 129 6.84 -16.74 -18.06
C THR A 129 7.36 -16.52 -19.47
N GLY A 130 8.32 -17.35 -19.90
CA GLY A 130 8.89 -17.28 -21.25
C GLY A 130 7.84 -17.63 -22.32
N ARG A 131 7.75 -16.85 -23.35
CA ARG A 131 6.77 -17.06 -24.45
C ARG A 131 7.11 -18.26 -25.32
N ASN A 132 8.40 -18.61 -25.43
CA ASN A 132 8.84 -19.79 -26.19
C ASN A 132 9.11 -21.02 -25.32
N GLY A 133 8.78 -20.94 -24.02
CA GLY A 133 8.88 -22.05 -23.09
C GLY A 133 10.27 -22.28 -22.50
N ASN A 134 11.25 -21.40 -22.78
CA ASN A 134 12.56 -21.41 -22.17
C ASN A 134 12.89 -20.05 -21.56
N ILE A 135 12.63 -19.93 -20.27
CA ILE A 135 12.80 -18.63 -19.57
C ILE A 135 14.22 -18.08 -19.68
N ARG A 136 15.26 -18.93 -19.67
CA ARG A 136 16.66 -18.51 -19.76
C ARG A 136 17.00 -17.85 -21.09
N GLU A 137 16.37 -18.28 -22.18
CA GLU A 137 16.53 -17.68 -23.50
C GLU A 137 15.61 -16.48 -23.68
N ASP A 138 14.35 -16.61 -23.27
CA ASP A 138 13.31 -15.62 -23.50
C ASP A 138 13.53 -14.34 -22.67
N ILE A 139 14.29 -14.42 -21.56
CA ILE A 139 14.59 -13.26 -20.69
C ILE A 139 15.87 -12.51 -21.11
N LYS A 140 16.60 -13.01 -22.11
CA LYS A 140 17.80 -12.33 -22.59
C LYS A 140 17.46 -10.93 -23.09
N GLY A 141 18.19 -9.95 -22.61
CA GLY A 141 17.94 -8.56 -22.96
C GLY A 141 16.79 -7.90 -22.20
N PHE A 142 16.29 -8.52 -21.13
CA PHE A 142 15.32 -7.89 -20.24
C PHE A 142 15.83 -6.52 -19.76
N PRO A 143 15.07 -5.42 -20.02
CA PRO A 143 15.57 -4.09 -19.73
C PRO A 143 15.46 -3.74 -18.24
N TYR A 144 14.34 -3.33 -17.84
CA TYR A 144 13.86 -3.11 -16.48
C TYR A 144 12.33 -3.06 -16.53
N MET A 145 11.69 -3.22 -15.41
CA MET A 145 10.24 -3.13 -15.32
C MET A 145 9.83 -2.33 -14.08
N ASP A 146 9.02 -1.31 -14.29
CA ASP A 146 8.35 -0.62 -13.21
C ASP A 146 7.10 -1.43 -12.78
N ILE A 147 6.83 -1.42 -11.49
CA ILE A 147 5.66 -2.08 -10.92
C ILE A 147 4.95 -1.04 -10.06
N ASP A 148 3.74 -0.68 -10.46
CA ASP A 148 2.89 0.21 -9.69
C ASP A 148 2.06 -0.61 -8.70
N ILE A 149 2.26 -0.39 -7.41
CA ILE A 149 1.50 -1.02 -6.34
C ILE A 149 0.36 -0.08 -5.99
N TYR A 150 -0.87 -0.47 -6.33
CA TYR A 150 -2.09 0.23 -5.95
C TYR A 150 -2.65 -0.38 -4.68
N TYR A 151 -3.16 0.46 -3.79
CA TYR A 151 -3.80 0.00 -2.56
C TYR A 151 -4.82 1.01 -2.06
N GLN A 152 -5.89 0.50 -1.47
CA GLN A 152 -6.91 1.31 -0.84
C GLN A 152 -6.56 1.52 0.63
N ILE A 153 -6.77 2.74 1.12
CA ILE A 153 -6.64 3.08 2.53
C ILE A 153 -8.01 3.42 3.06
N VAL A 154 -8.40 2.75 4.13
CA VAL A 154 -9.65 2.98 4.85
C VAL A 154 -9.33 3.26 6.31
N GLY A 155 -10.00 4.25 6.87
CA GLY A 155 -9.81 4.63 8.26
C GLY A 155 -10.91 5.57 8.72
N ARG A 156 -10.52 6.60 9.46
CA ARG A 156 -11.45 7.64 9.91
C ARG A 156 -11.77 8.65 8.82
N THR A 157 -10.85 8.86 7.90
CA THR A 157 -11.08 9.68 6.69
C THR A 157 -11.82 8.87 5.63
N ASP A 158 -12.34 9.56 4.62
CA ASP A 158 -12.90 8.90 3.45
C ASP A 158 -11.84 7.99 2.82
N TYR A 159 -12.31 6.84 2.32
CA TYR A 159 -11.42 5.92 1.64
C TYR A 159 -10.76 6.60 0.44
N HIS A 160 -9.51 6.26 0.20
CA HIS A 160 -8.78 6.74 -0.97
C HIS A 160 -7.81 5.68 -1.48
N ILE A 161 -7.50 5.77 -2.76
CA ILE A 161 -6.51 4.90 -3.40
C ILE A 161 -5.18 5.66 -3.44
N ASP A 162 -4.13 5.00 -3.02
CA ASP A 162 -2.75 5.49 -3.16
C ASP A 162 -1.95 4.54 -4.05
N LYS A 163 -0.82 5.02 -4.54
CA LYS A 163 0.06 4.31 -5.44
C LYS A 163 1.52 4.52 -5.08
N GLN A 164 2.27 3.43 -5.07
CA GLN A 164 3.72 3.46 -4.93
C GLN A 164 4.37 2.68 -6.06
N ARG A 165 5.49 3.19 -6.59
CA ARG A 165 6.25 2.54 -7.64
C ARG A 165 7.50 1.87 -7.08
N ILE A 166 7.73 0.63 -7.49
CA ILE A 166 8.99 -0.09 -7.31
C ILE A 166 9.52 -0.48 -8.69
N ARG A 167 10.80 -0.86 -8.76
CA ARG A 167 11.45 -1.27 -10.01
C ARG A 167 12.13 -2.61 -9.84
N LEU A 168 11.94 -3.47 -10.81
CA LEU A 168 12.73 -4.68 -11.05
C LEU A 168 13.79 -4.33 -12.11
N THR A 169 15.07 -4.44 -11.76
CA THR A 169 16.17 -4.09 -12.65
C THR A 169 16.67 -5.30 -13.43
N ALA A 170 17.37 -5.03 -14.53
CA ALA A 170 18.01 -6.09 -15.32
C ALA A 170 19.05 -6.87 -14.49
N GLU A 171 19.80 -6.17 -13.63
CA GLU A 171 20.81 -6.79 -12.76
C GLU A 171 20.16 -7.76 -11.74
N GLU A 172 19.03 -7.38 -11.15
CA GLU A 172 18.28 -8.25 -10.21
C GLU A 172 17.80 -9.53 -10.92
N VAL A 173 17.35 -9.41 -12.16
CA VAL A 173 16.94 -10.57 -12.97
C VAL A 173 18.12 -11.44 -13.34
N GLN A 174 19.24 -10.86 -13.78
CA GLN A 174 20.44 -11.61 -14.13
C GLN A 174 21.09 -12.31 -12.93
N ALA A 175 21.02 -11.69 -11.74
CA ALA A 175 21.54 -12.30 -10.52
C ALA A 175 20.69 -13.50 -10.03
N ALA A 176 19.47 -13.65 -10.55
CA ALA A 176 18.57 -14.74 -10.21
C ALA A 176 18.60 -15.92 -11.20
N LEU A 177 19.28 -15.78 -12.36
CA LEU A 177 19.45 -16.79 -13.41
C LEU A 177 20.62 -17.74 -13.13
#